data_0b2fac3044fe56cd9d68070959b85e5c
#
_entry.id   0b2fac3044fe56cd9d68070959b85e5c
#
_cell.length_a   1.000
_cell.length_b   1.000
_cell.length_c   1.000
_cell.angle_alpha   90.00
_cell.angle_beta   90.00
_cell.angle_gamma   90.00
#
_symmetry.space_group_name_H-M   'P 1'
#
loop_
_entity.id
_entity.type
_entity.pdbx_description
1 polymer ?
#
loop_
_entity_poly.entity_id
_entity_poly.type
_entity_poly.pdbx_seq_one_letter_code
_entity_poly.pdbx_strand_id
1 'polypeptide(L)'
;MYCTRHELSYEYKTLNIFDPEERKVLIEHNPARKIPFLVCGDQVINDSNVIARYLQDKYSLPHLNWAQENLLTTINACNDSLVEILLGQRSELDTQADVLFFNLQRERITETLTYLDKQCTTDVFLNCEYLQISLYCLLDWIQFRNLTDLSGFDGLLSHVERWRTHASAQETDPRS
;
A
#
# COMPACT_ATOMS: atom_id res chain seq x y z
N MET A 1 -9.66 0.39 -4.90
CA MET A 1 -9.18 -0.27 -6.15
C MET A 1 -9.53 -1.76 -6.22
N TYR A 2 -9.04 -2.63 -5.33
CA TYR A 2 -9.26 -4.08 -5.47
C TYR A 2 -10.76 -4.46 -5.47
N CYS A 3 -11.56 -3.92 -4.56
CA CYS A 3 -13.00 -4.12 -4.54
C CYS A 3 -13.68 -3.61 -5.83
N THR A 4 -13.33 -2.39 -6.26
CA THR A 4 -13.86 -1.79 -7.50
C THR A 4 -13.52 -2.65 -8.72
N ARG A 5 -12.27 -3.15 -8.78
CA ARG A 5 -11.79 -4.00 -9.87
C ARG A 5 -12.56 -5.31 -10.02
N HIS A 6 -13.00 -5.87 -8.89
CA HIS A 6 -13.79 -7.11 -8.86
C HIS A 6 -15.29 -6.85 -8.70
N GLU A 7 -15.74 -5.61 -8.92
CA GLU A 7 -17.17 -5.21 -8.84
C GLU A 7 -17.84 -5.60 -7.51
N LEU A 8 -17.04 -5.64 -6.42
CA LEU A 8 -17.57 -5.96 -5.10
C LEU A 8 -18.30 -4.76 -4.53
N SER A 9 -19.51 -4.99 -4.01
CA SER A 9 -20.27 -3.93 -3.33
C SER A 9 -19.65 -3.61 -1.97
N TYR A 10 -19.32 -2.33 -1.74
CA TYR A 10 -18.77 -1.85 -0.48
C TYR A 10 -19.13 -0.38 -0.25
N GLU A 11 -19.16 0.04 1.00
CA GLU A 11 -19.22 1.43 1.40
C GLU A 11 -17.82 1.89 1.81
N TYR A 12 -17.31 2.94 1.18
CA TYR A 12 -16.01 3.52 1.53
C TYR A 12 -16.19 4.64 2.55
N LYS A 13 -15.51 4.52 3.69
CA LYS A 13 -15.49 5.54 4.75
C LYS A 13 -14.06 6.04 4.95
N THR A 14 -13.88 7.35 4.82
CA THR A 14 -12.63 8.02 5.19
C THR A 14 -12.63 8.27 6.69
N LEU A 15 -11.47 8.08 7.32
CA LEU A 15 -11.24 8.44 8.72
C LEU A 15 -10.01 9.33 8.82
N ASN A 16 -10.19 10.52 9.40
CA ASN A 16 -9.06 11.33 9.81
C ASN A 16 -8.52 10.83 11.16
N ILE A 17 -7.52 9.97 11.12
CA ILE A 17 -6.94 9.35 12.32
C ILE A 17 -6.27 10.35 13.28
N PHE A 18 -6.13 11.60 12.89
CA PHE A 18 -5.62 12.70 13.73
C PHE A 18 -6.74 13.51 14.37
N ASP A 19 -8.00 13.32 13.94
CA ASP A 19 -9.17 13.89 14.60
C ASP A 19 -9.55 13.00 15.82
N PRO A 20 -9.73 13.57 17.03
CA PRO A 20 -10.00 12.79 18.24
C PRO A 20 -11.30 11.98 18.19
N GLU A 21 -12.35 12.49 17.53
CA GLU A 21 -13.64 11.80 17.48
C GLU A 21 -13.62 10.66 16.43
N GLU A 22 -13.06 10.91 15.24
CA GLU A 22 -12.92 9.87 14.23
C GLU A 22 -11.93 8.79 14.66
N ARG A 23 -10.90 9.16 15.44
CA ARG A 23 -9.96 8.21 16.03
C ARG A 23 -10.61 7.23 17.00
N LYS A 24 -11.70 7.59 17.70
CA LYS A 24 -12.45 6.66 18.57
C LYS A 24 -12.98 5.48 17.75
N VAL A 25 -13.55 5.75 16.58
CA VAL A 25 -14.05 4.70 15.67
C VAL A 25 -12.93 3.73 15.31
N LEU A 26 -11.74 4.23 15.00
CA LEU A 26 -10.58 3.37 14.70
C LEU A 26 -10.21 2.50 15.91
N ILE A 27 -10.16 3.08 17.12
CA ILE A 27 -9.77 2.37 18.34
C ILE A 27 -10.77 1.27 18.69
N GLU A 28 -12.06 1.52 18.47
CA GLU A 28 -13.12 0.54 18.74
C GLU A 28 -13.04 -0.68 17.80
N HIS A 29 -12.65 -0.47 16.54
CA HIS A 29 -12.63 -1.52 15.53
C HIS A 29 -11.26 -2.19 15.37
N ASN A 30 -10.16 -1.48 15.61
CA ASN A 30 -8.82 -2.01 15.39
C ASN A 30 -7.89 -1.78 16.59
N PRO A 31 -7.57 -2.82 17.37
CA PRO A 31 -6.66 -2.69 18.51
C PRO A 31 -5.23 -2.28 18.09
N ALA A 32 -4.81 -2.54 16.84
CA ALA A 32 -3.54 -2.06 16.30
C ALA A 32 -3.54 -0.57 15.94
N ARG A 33 -4.73 0.08 15.97
CA ARG A 33 -4.90 1.52 15.70
C ARG A 33 -4.36 1.95 14.33
N LYS A 34 -4.47 1.07 13.33
CA LYS A 34 -4.05 1.28 11.95
C LYS A 34 -5.24 1.16 10.99
N ILE A 35 -5.19 1.89 9.91
CA ILE A 35 -6.07 1.74 8.75
C ILE A 35 -5.32 0.98 7.65
N PRO A 36 -6.04 0.25 6.78
CA PRO A 36 -7.48 0.09 6.74
C PRO A 36 -8.00 -0.99 7.70
N PHE A 37 -9.31 -0.96 7.93
CA PHE A 37 -10.08 -2.09 8.44
C PHE A 37 -11.36 -2.26 7.63
N LEU A 38 -11.90 -3.47 7.57
CA LEU A 38 -13.15 -3.82 6.90
C LEU A 38 -14.14 -4.37 7.93
N VAL A 39 -15.36 -3.85 7.95
CA VAL A 39 -16.48 -4.41 8.71
C VAL A 39 -17.37 -5.20 7.76
N CYS A 40 -17.62 -6.48 8.07
CA CYS A 40 -18.47 -7.33 7.28
C CYS A 40 -19.37 -8.20 8.19
N GLY A 41 -20.62 -7.79 8.34
CA GLY A 41 -21.51 -8.36 9.38
C GLY A 41 -20.91 -8.12 10.76
N ASP A 42 -20.76 -9.19 11.54
CA ASP A 42 -20.19 -9.16 12.89
C ASP A 42 -18.65 -9.27 12.92
N GLN A 43 -18.01 -9.34 11.73
CA GLN A 43 -16.56 -9.50 11.62
C GLN A 43 -15.88 -8.17 11.32
N VAL A 44 -14.76 -7.92 11.99
CA VAL A 44 -13.83 -6.85 11.68
C VAL A 44 -12.52 -7.46 11.20
N ILE A 45 -12.10 -7.12 10.00
CA ILE A 45 -10.87 -7.60 9.37
C ILE A 45 -9.91 -6.42 9.27
N ASN A 46 -8.74 -6.57 9.87
CA ASN A 46 -7.74 -5.53 9.95
C ASN A 46 -6.57 -5.84 9.02
N ASP A 47 -5.89 -4.80 8.53
CA ASP A 47 -4.78 -4.86 7.59
C ASP A 47 -5.19 -5.16 6.14
N SER A 48 -4.57 -4.44 5.19
CA SER A 48 -4.91 -4.52 3.76
C SER A 48 -4.70 -5.92 3.18
N ASN A 49 -3.66 -6.63 3.61
CA ASN A 49 -3.36 -7.98 3.11
C ASN A 49 -4.31 -9.02 3.68
N VAL A 50 -4.70 -8.84 4.96
CA VAL A 50 -5.71 -9.73 5.59
C VAL A 50 -7.08 -9.48 4.97
N ILE A 51 -7.44 -8.22 4.70
CA ILE A 51 -8.67 -7.87 3.98
C ILE A 51 -8.68 -8.50 2.58
N ALA A 52 -7.57 -8.41 1.84
CA ALA A 52 -7.47 -9.02 0.51
C ALA A 52 -7.68 -10.54 0.58
N ARG A 53 -7.02 -11.24 1.50
CA ARG A 53 -7.21 -12.69 1.69
C ARG A 53 -8.65 -13.04 2.07
N TYR A 54 -9.28 -12.27 2.96
CA TYR A 54 -10.67 -12.45 3.31
C TYR A 54 -11.60 -12.31 2.09
N LEU A 55 -11.34 -11.30 1.24
CA LEU A 55 -12.12 -11.10 0.01
C LEU A 55 -11.85 -12.20 -1.01
N GLN A 56 -10.62 -12.67 -1.13
CA GLN A 56 -10.25 -13.80 -1.99
C GLN A 56 -11.01 -15.06 -1.59
N ASP A 57 -11.04 -15.40 -0.29
CA ASP A 57 -11.81 -16.52 0.23
C ASP A 57 -13.32 -16.36 -0.02
N LYS A 58 -13.85 -15.20 0.35
CA LYS A 58 -15.29 -14.94 0.29
C LYS A 58 -15.86 -14.94 -1.12
N TYR A 59 -15.09 -14.49 -2.09
CA TYR A 59 -15.52 -14.32 -3.49
C TYR A 59 -14.83 -15.29 -4.46
N SER A 60 -14.10 -16.29 -3.94
CA SER A 60 -13.37 -17.28 -4.75
C SER A 60 -12.42 -16.65 -5.76
N LEU A 61 -11.73 -15.57 -5.34
CA LEU A 61 -10.72 -14.90 -6.15
C LEU A 61 -9.37 -15.61 -6.03
N PRO A 62 -8.44 -15.42 -6.98
CA PRO A 62 -7.14 -16.07 -6.94
C PRO A 62 -6.31 -15.69 -5.70
N HIS A 63 -5.73 -16.68 -5.04
CA HIS A 63 -4.76 -16.50 -3.96
C HIS A 63 -3.34 -16.32 -4.49
N LEU A 64 -2.51 -15.67 -3.69
CA LEU A 64 -1.09 -15.54 -3.98
C LEU A 64 -0.36 -16.86 -3.72
N ASN A 65 0.58 -17.21 -4.59
CA ASN A 65 1.56 -18.24 -4.33
C ASN A 65 2.75 -17.67 -3.53
N TRP A 66 3.66 -18.52 -3.05
CA TRP A 66 4.78 -18.10 -2.21
C TRP A 66 5.71 -17.08 -2.85
N ALA A 67 5.94 -17.15 -4.15
CA ALA A 67 6.75 -16.17 -4.86
C ALA A 67 6.05 -14.79 -4.89
N GLN A 68 4.75 -14.77 -5.07
CA GLN A 68 3.92 -13.58 -5.04
C GLN A 68 3.81 -12.99 -3.62
N GLU A 69 3.68 -13.83 -2.59
CA GLU A 69 3.71 -13.39 -1.17
C GLU A 69 5.05 -12.74 -0.81
N ASN A 70 6.17 -13.24 -1.31
CA ASN A 70 7.48 -12.62 -1.12
C ASN A 70 7.56 -11.23 -1.77
N LEU A 71 7.00 -11.06 -2.97
CA LEU A 71 6.92 -9.75 -3.62
C LEU A 71 6.02 -8.78 -2.83
N LEU A 72 4.87 -9.26 -2.34
CA LEU A 72 3.99 -8.46 -1.50
C LEU A 72 4.68 -8.02 -0.21
N THR A 73 5.45 -8.92 0.41
CA THR A 73 6.27 -8.59 1.60
C THR A 73 7.28 -7.50 1.29
N THR A 74 7.90 -7.51 0.10
CA THR A 74 8.84 -6.47 -0.32
C THR A 74 8.14 -5.12 -0.53
N ILE A 75 6.95 -5.12 -1.16
CA ILE A 75 6.12 -3.91 -1.31
C ILE A 75 5.78 -3.32 0.07
N ASN A 76 5.35 -4.17 1.00
CA ASN A 76 4.99 -3.74 2.36
C ASN A 76 6.20 -3.21 3.13
N ALA A 77 7.37 -3.84 3.01
CA ALA A 77 8.59 -3.37 3.67
C ALA A 77 9.01 -1.97 3.18
N CYS A 78 8.85 -1.69 1.88
CA CYS A 78 9.05 -0.36 1.33
C CYS A 78 8.06 0.65 1.93
N ASN A 79 6.77 0.29 1.92
CA ASN A 79 5.71 1.13 2.50
C ASN A 79 5.97 1.46 3.97
N ASP A 80 6.30 0.46 4.79
CA ASP A 80 6.54 0.64 6.21
C ASP A 80 7.73 1.61 6.45
N SER A 81 8.81 1.45 5.70
CA SER A 81 9.97 2.35 5.80
C SER A 81 9.64 3.78 5.39
N LEU A 82 8.82 3.97 4.36
CA LEU A 82 8.34 5.30 3.96
C LEU A 82 7.42 5.92 5.03
N VAL A 83 6.56 5.12 5.67
CA VAL A 83 5.73 5.57 6.79
C VAL A 83 6.59 6.04 7.95
N GLU A 84 7.64 5.30 8.32
CA GLU A 84 8.56 5.68 9.41
C GLU A 84 9.30 6.99 9.10
N ILE A 85 9.77 7.19 7.86
CA ILE A 85 10.38 8.45 7.43
C ILE A 85 9.35 9.59 7.51
N LEU A 86 8.13 9.39 7.01
CA LEU A 86 7.07 10.41 7.03
C LEU A 86 6.68 10.79 8.47
N LEU A 87 6.58 9.82 9.38
CA LEU A 87 6.29 10.07 10.79
C LEU A 87 7.43 10.82 11.46
N GLY A 88 8.68 10.48 11.15
CA GLY A 88 9.86 11.23 11.60
C GLY A 88 9.79 12.70 11.18
N GLN A 89 9.50 12.95 9.90
CA GLN A 89 9.36 14.34 9.37
C GLN A 89 8.21 15.09 10.07
N ARG A 90 7.06 14.46 10.28
CA ARG A 90 5.91 15.05 10.99
C ARG A 90 6.19 15.31 12.47
N SER A 91 7.15 14.60 13.03
CA SER A 91 7.64 14.79 14.41
C SER A 91 8.79 15.78 14.50
N GLU A 92 9.07 16.52 13.41
CA GLU A 92 10.14 17.53 13.31
C GLU A 92 11.54 16.94 13.53
N LEU A 93 11.73 15.62 13.28
CA LEU A 93 13.02 14.98 13.33
C LEU A 93 13.78 15.17 12.02
N ASP A 94 15.10 15.34 12.11
CA ASP A 94 15.96 15.29 10.92
C ASP A 94 16.10 13.88 10.39
N THR A 95 15.25 13.51 9.44
CA THR A 95 15.23 12.18 8.82
C THR A 95 16.40 11.95 7.86
N GLN A 96 17.24 12.97 7.61
CA GLN A 96 18.48 12.84 6.84
C GLN A 96 19.71 12.64 7.75
N ALA A 97 19.54 12.80 9.06
CA ALA A 97 20.62 12.60 10.02
C ALA A 97 21.26 11.21 9.85
N ASP A 98 22.57 11.15 10.06
CA ASP A 98 23.34 9.91 10.06
C ASP A 98 23.14 9.17 11.39
N VAL A 99 21.94 8.59 11.55
CA VAL A 99 21.58 7.74 12.68
C VAL A 99 21.06 6.40 12.17
N LEU A 100 21.36 5.33 12.92
CA LEU A 100 21.08 3.95 12.52
C LEU A 100 19.63 3.75 12.05
N PHE A 101 18.64 4.29 12.79
CA PHE A 101 17.24 4.11 12.48
C PHE A 101 16.90 4.63 11.07
N PHE A 102 17.24 5.90 10.77
CA PHE A 102 16.94 6.49 9.47
C PHE A 102 17.80 5.93 8.33
N ASN A 103 19.05 5.55 8.62
CA ASN A 103 19.91 4.90 7.64
C ASN A 103 19.30 3.59 7.15
N LEU A 104 18.83 2.73 8.06
CA LEU A 104 18.17 1.48 7.72
C LEU A 104 16.86 1.67 6.93
N GLN A 105 16.07 2.73 7.22
CA GLN A 105 14.86 3.02 6.45
C GLN A 105 15.23 3.45 5.02
N ARG A 106 16.16 4.38 4.85
CA ARG A 106 16.59 4.85 3.53
C ARG A 106 17.21 3.73 2.69
N GLU A 107 18.07 2.91 3.28
CA GLU A 107 18.65 1.73 2.63
C GLU A 107 17.54 0.78 2.14
N ARG A 108 16.60 0.43 3.02
CA ARG A 108 15.49 -0.47 2.67
C ARG A 108 14.63 0.09 1.54
N ILE A 109 14.28 1.39 1.57
CA ILE A 109 13.52 2.04 0.50
C ILE A 109 14.27 1.89 -0.83
N THR A 110 15.55 2.20 -0.88
CA THR A 110 16.36 2.13 -2.09
C THR A 110 16.46 0.69 -2.62
N GLU A 111 16.78 -0.27 -1.76
CA GLU A 111 16.97 -1.66 -2.15
C GLU A 111 15.64 -2.31 -2.60
N THR A 112 14.54 -2.02 -1.89
CA THR A 112 13.22 -2.56 -2.26
C THR A 112 12.73 -1.98 -3.58
N LEU A 113 12.86 -0.68 -3.82
CA LEU A 113 12.50 -0.06 -5.11
C LEU A 113 13.35 -0.62 -6.25
N THR A 114 14.67 -0.75 -6.05
CA THR A 114 15.58 -1.35 -7.03
C THR A 114 15.18 -2.79 -7.36
N TYR A 115 14.79 -3.58 -6.37
CA TYR A 115 14.33 -4.94 -6.58
C TYR A 115 12.98 -4.98 -7.29
N LEU A 116 12.01 -4.18 -6.86
CA LEU A 116 10.67 -4.13 -7.44
C LEU A 116 10.68 -3.63 -8.88
N ASP A 117 11.58 -2.71 -9.24
CA ASP A 117 11.76 -2.25 -10.62
C ASP A 117 12.10 -3.40 -11.59
N LYS A 118 12.94 -4.34 -11.15
CA LYS A 118 13.27 -5.54 -11.92
C LYS A 118 12.13 -6.58 -11.91
N GLN A 119 11.39 -6.67 -10.82
CA GLN A 119 10.34 -7.68 -10.66
C GLN A 119 9.01 -7.32 -11.31
N CYS A 120 8.69 -6.04 -11.46
CA CYS A 120 7.38 -5.59 -11.95
C CYS A 120 7.10 -5.95 -13.43
N THR A 121 8.08 -6.47 -14.14
CA THR A 121 7.94 -6.98 -15.52
C THR A 121 7.96 -8.51 -15.63
N THR A 122 8.13 -9.23 -14.52
CA THR A 122 8.17 -10.70 -14.52
C THR A 122 6.78 -11.32 -14.56
N ASP A 123 6.68 -12.53 -15.11
CA ASP A 123 5.42 -13.27 -15.15
C ASP A 123 4.81 -13.50 -13.76
N VAL A 124 5.64 -13.72 -12.74
CA VAL A 124 5.19 -13.89 -11.35
C VAL A 124 4.40 -12.67 -10.87
N PHE A 125 4.89 -11.49 -11.19
CA PHE A 125 4.24 -10.23 -10.83
C PHE A 125 3.04 -9.94 -11.74
N LEU A 126 3.20 -10.06 -13.06
CA LEU A 126 2.16 -9.71 -14.04
C LEU A 126 0.93 -10.62 -13.97
N ASN A 127 1.10 -11.86 -13.52
CA ASN A 127 -0.01 -12.79 -13.33
C ASN A 127 -0.72 -12.67 -11.96
N CYS A 128 -0.42 -11.62 -11.18
CA CYS A 128 -1.07 -11.37 -9.90
C CYS A 128 -1.61 -9.93 -9.83
N GLU A 129 -2.91 -9.78 -10.04
CA GLU A 129 -3.55 -8.47 -10.05
C GLU A 129 -3.42 -7.75 -8.70
N TYR A 130 -3.52 -8.47 -7.57
CA TYR A 130 -3.35 -7.85 -6.25
C TYR A 130 -1.96 -7.24 -6.04
N LEU A 131 -0.89 -7.90 -6.53
CA LEU A 131 0.46 -7.32 -6.50
C LEU A 131 0.55 -6.05 -7.34
N GLN A 132 -0.03 -6.07 -8.53
CA GLN A 132 -0.01 -4.92 -9.42
C GLN A 132 -0.73 -3.72 -8.80
N ILE A 133 -1.89 -3.94 -8.17
CA ILE A 133 -2.64 -2.91 -7.45
C ILE A 133 -1.85 -2.40 -6.24
N SER A 134 -1.26 -3.31 -5.46
CA SER A 134 -0.50 -2.95 -4.25
C SER A 134 0.73 -2.09 -4.60
N LEU A 135 1.46 -2.47 -5.65
CA LEU A 135 2.59 -1.68 -6.13
C LEU A 135 2.15 -0.31 -6.67
N TYR A 136 1.07 -0.27 -7.46
CA TYR A 136 0.53 1.00 -7.93
C TYR A 136 0.16 1.93 -6.79
N CYS A 137 -0.56 1.44 -5.79
CA CYS A 137 -0.95 2.25 -4.62
C CYS A 137 0.27 2.80 -3.87
N LEU A 138 1.33 2.00 -3.70
CA LEU A 138 2.58 2.43 -3.09
C LEU A 138 3.23 3.56 -3.92
N LEU A 139 3.40 3.35 -5.21
CA LEU A 139 4.08 4.31 -6.09
C LEU A 139 3.29 5.61 -6.27
N ASP A 140 1.97 5.52 -6.40
CA ASP A 140 1.09 6.69 -6.47
C ASP A 140 1.14 7.50 -5.17
N TRP A 141 1.19 6.82 -4.01
CA TRP A 141 1.36 7.49 -2.72
C TRP A 141 2.73 8.16 -2.59
N ILE A 142 3.81 7.52 -3.06
CA ILE A 142 5.15 8.12 -3.12
C ILE A 142 5.10 9.44 -3.92
N GLN A 143 4.50 9.42 -5.10
CA GLN A 143 4.38 10.62 -5.95
C GLN A 143 3.47 11.68 -5.32
N PHE A 144 2.32 11.26 -4.77
CA PHE A 144 1.35 12.17 -4.15
C PHE A 144 1.94 12.92 -2.95
N ARG A 145 2.79 12.27 -2.16
CA ARG A 145 3.40 12.85 -0.95
C ARG A 145 4.84 13.32 -1.16
N ASN A 146 5.39 13.12 -2.36
CA ASN A 146 6.79 13.44 -2.68
C ASN A 146 7.76 12.80 -1.66
N LEU A 147 7.60 11.50 -1.41
CA LEU A 147 8.31 10.80 -0.34
C LEU A 147 9.74 10.43 -0.73
N THR A 148 9.96 10.06 -1.97
CA THR A 148 11.27 9.76 -2.53
C THR A 148 11.25 9.93 -4.05
N ASP A 149 12.44 10.12 -4.65
CA ASP A 149 12.58 10.23 -6.10
C ASP A 149 12.47 8.84 -6.74
N LEU A 150 11.61 8.74 -7.77
CA LEU A 150 11.44 7.55 -8.59
C LEU A 150 12.17 7.64 -9.93
N SER A 151 12.93 8.72 -10.19
CA SER A 151 13.72 8.84 -11.40
C SER A 151 14.77 7.72 -11.48
N GLY A 152 14.87 7.10 -12.63
CA GLY A 152 15.77 5.94 -12.84
C GLY A 152 15.15 4.56 -12.54
N PHE A 153 13.89 4.50 -12.10
CA PHE A 153 13.12 3.26 -11.98
C PHE A 153 12.09 3.16 -13.12
N ASP A 154 12.58 2.91 -14.34
CA ASP A 154 11.75 2.95 -15.56
C ASP A 154 10.62 1.93 -15.56
N GLY A 155 10.84 0.75 -15.00
CA GLY A 155 9.80 -0.28 -14.83
C GLY A 155 8.68 0.16 -13.91
N LEU A 156 9.03 0.77 -12.77
CA LEU A 156 8.06 1.30 -11.81
C LEU A 156 7.28 2.48 -12.39
N LEU A 157 7.94 3.40 -13.08
CA LEU A 157 7.29 4.54 -13.75
C LEU A 157 6.31 4.06 -14.83
N SER A 158 6.73 3.10 -15.66
CA SER A 158 5.86 2.49 -16.66
C SER A 158 4.65 1.78 -16.04
N HIS A 159 4.84 1.16 -14.87
CA HIS A 159 3.75 0.53 -14.12
C HIS A 159 2.73 1.57 -13.62
N VAL A 160 3.18 2.68 -13.06
CA VAL A 160 2.31 3.79 -12.63
C VAL A 160 1.48 4.33 -13.79
N GLU A 161 2.12 4.65 -14.93
CA GLU A 161 1.44 5.22 -16.09
C GLU A 161 0.36 4.28 -16.63
N ARG A 162 0.65 2.99 -16.70
CA ARG A 162 -0.32 1.97 -17.12
C ARG A 162 -1.54 1.92 -16.20
N TRP A 163 -1.33 1.93 -14.88
CA TRP A 163 -2.42 1.82 -13.90
C TRP A 163 -3.19 3.11 -13.69
N ARG A 164 -2.58 4.27 -13.87
CA ARG A 164 -3.22 5.59 -13.74
C ARG A 164 -4.42 5.76 -14.69
N THR A 165 -4.37 5.15 -15.86
CA THR A 165 -5.48 5.19 -16.85
C THR A 165 -6.57 4.17 -16.56
N HIS A 166 -6.40 3.31 -15.57
CA HIS A 166 -7.35 2.26 -15.23
C HIS A 166 -8.56 2.83 -14.51
N ALA A 167 -9.78 2.43 -14.88
CA ALA A 167 -11.02 2.93 -14.27
C ALA A 167 -11.00 2.81 -12.74
N SER A 168 -10.59 1.66 -12.20
CA SER A 168 -10.52 1.45 -10.74
C SER A 168 -9.53 2.37 -10.03
N ALA A 169 -8.47 2.84 -10.71
CA ALA A 169 -7.54 3.82 -10.14
C ALA A 169 -8.17 5.21 -10.12
N GLN A 170 -8.84 5.60 -11.22
CA GLN A 170 -9.50 6.90 -11.34
C GLN A 170 -10.67 7.06 -10.37
N GLU A 171 -11.50 6.01 -10.21
CA GLU A 171 -12.65 6.01 -9.30
C GLU A 171 -12.26 6.05 -7.82
N THR A 172 -11.04 5.64 -7.49
CA THR A 172 -10.55 5.60 -6.10
C THR A 172 -9.35 6.51 -5.86
N ASP A 173 -9.16 7.51 -6.71
CA ASP A 173 -8.09 8.50 -6.56
C ASP A 173 -8.36 9.34 -5.29
N PRO A 174 -7.43 9.38 -4.32
CA PRO A 174 -7.60 10.16 -3.10
C PRO A 174 -7.56 11.68 -3.33
N ARG A 175 -7.30 12.12 -4.55
CA ARG A 175 -7.27 13.54 -4.95
C ARG A 175 -8.63 14.04 -5.46
N SER A 176 -9.55 13.12 -5.78
CA SER A 176 -10.89 13.43 -6.32
C SER A 176 -11.89 13.79 -5.23
#